data_0ccad0e8728170bdef58a424b4e8c2bd
#
_entry.id   0ccad0e8728170bdef58a424b4e8c2bd
#
_cell.length_a   1.000
_cell.length_b   1.000
_cell.length_c   1.000
_cell.angle_alpha   90.00
_cell.angle_beta   90.00
_cell.angle_gamma   90.00
#
_symmetry.space_group_name_H-M   'P 1'
#
loop_
_entity.id
_entity.type
_entity.pdbx_description
1 polymer ?
#
loop_
_entity_poly.entity_id
_entity_poly.type
_entity_poly.pdbx_seq_one_letter_code
_entity_poly.pdbx_strand_id
1 'polypeptide(L)'
;EFTGSLPGLIDLTYSGLTWTASTVIAANNYGGSHIGTATAGGVIIADRETLQEWNGTGTTGSWSTEDSMSGKHSAAVSGGTQTAGVVAGGYNSDASAGTDVTEEYDGSSFSTAGSMDMVSGTTGASGGGNAQTNIIATGGSTYSPTVRDIASTELYNGSTWSDAGDDSNGLSGSACVGTTNFVKISGSFDASGIQEACEYFTSSTTTWSSIANLSNKTRYNKCWGDETRAFTCGGYGRDDYGAPIYYSYHDKCDMWTDNSWASQTALPVAHGGLGVGGSDGGTNVGGGWTTGGDSGQGNSYTHLTSHYIAVAS
;
A
#
# COMPACT_ATOMS: atom_id res chain seq x y z
N GLU A 1 -29.38 35.19 -5.60
CA GLU A 1 -29.85 33.95 -4.93
C GLU A 1 -29.68 32.81 -5.91
N PHE A 2 -28.69 31.98 -5.67
CA PHE A 2 -28.45 30.75 -6.46
C PHE A 2 -29.11 29.60 -5.65
N THR A 3 -30.32 29.24 -5.97
CA THR A 3 -31.01 28.08 -5.41
C THR A 3 -30.84 26.89 -6.35
N GLY A 4 -29.62 26.40 -6.47
CA GLY A 4 -29.32 25.14 -7.15
C GLY A 4 -28.68 24.21 -6.16
N SER A 5 -29.41 23.18 -5.69
CA SER A 5 -28.78 22.07 -5.01
C SER A 5 -27.85 21.37 -6.00
N LEU A 6 -26.57 21.35 -5.70
CA LEU A 6 -25.61 20.50 -6.40
C LEU A 6 -25.98 19.04 -6.08
N PRO A 7 -26.37 18.22 -7.06
CA PRO A 7 -26.55 16.80 -6.82
C PRO A 7 -25.16 16.18 -6.71
N GLY A 8 -24.80 15.75 -5.50
CA GLY A 8 -23.58 14.98 -5.30
C GLY A 8 -22.74 15.32 -4.07
N LEU A 9 -23.04 16.37 -3.30
CA LEU A 9 -22.50 16.45 -1.95
C LEU A 9 -23.37 15.56 -1.02
N ILE A 10 -23.03 14.30 -0.94
CA ILE A 10 -23.34 13.53 0.25
C ILE A 10 -22.42 14.11 1.33
N ASP A 11 -22.97 14.91 2.21
CA ASP A 11 -22.33 15.28 3.46
C ASP A 11 -22.23 14.00 4.30
N LEU A 12 -21.23 13.18 3.99
CA LEU A 12 -20.79 12.10 4.84
C LEU A 12 -20.12 12.81 6.03
N THR A 13 -20.89 13.02 7.07
CA THR A 13 -20.35 13.28 8.40
C THR A 13 -19.56 12.04 8.79
N TYR A 14 -18.31 11.97 8.32
CA TYR A 14 -17.39 10.93 8.67
C TYR A 14 -17.08 11.06 10.16
N SER A 15 -17.56 10.13 10.97
CA SER A 15 -17.39 10.15 12.42
C SER A 15 -16.13 9.41 12.90
N GLY A 16 -15.38 8.78 11.99
CA GLY A 16 -14.14 8.09 12.27
C GLY A 16 -14.10 6.63 11.78
N LEU A 17 -12.94 6.00 11.92
CA LEU A 17 -12.75 4.58 11.67
C LEU A 17 -13.12 3.77 12.91
N THR A 18 -13.81 2.65 12.72
CA THR A 18 -14.00 1.61 13.73
C THR A 18 -13.31 0.34 13.28
N TRP A 19 -12.44 -0.23 14.11
CA TRP A 19 -11.75 -1.47 13.82
C TRP A 19 -12.46 -2.67 14.42
N THR A 20 -12.74 -3.68 13.62
CA THR A 20 -13.35 -4.93 14.06
C THR A 20 -12.46 -6.10 13.63
N ALA A 21 -12.12 -6.97 14.58
CA ALA A 21 -11.38 -8.20 14.30
C ALA A 21 -12.23 -9.16 13.46
N SER A 22 -11.61 -9.81 12.51
CA SER A 22 -12.23 -10.79 11.62
C SER A 22 -11.40 -12.07 11.56
N THR A 23 -11.71 -12.97 10.65
CA THR A 23 -11.01 -14.25 10.47
C THR A 23 -9.55 -14.00 10.08
N VAL A 24 -8.61 -14.64 10.79
CA VAL A 24 -7.18 -14.52 10.52
C VAL A 24 -6.78 -15.24 9.23
N ILE A 25 -5.74 -14.78 8.58
CA ILE A 25 -5.13 -15.47 7.42
C ILE A 25 -4.44 -16.76 7.86
N ALA A 26 -4.25 -17.70 6.92
CA ALA A 26 -3.72 -19.03 7.20
C ALA A 26 -2.26 -19.05 7.65
N ALA A 27 -1.48 -18.05 7.31
CA ALA A 27 -0.06 -17.97 7.64
C ALA A 27 0.36 -16.54 8.02
N ASN A 28 1.48 -16.42 8.71
CA ASN A 28 2.10 -15.14 9.02
C ASN A 28 2.37 -14.36 7.73
N ASN A 29 2.07 -13.07 7.72
CA ASN A 29 2.32 -12.20 6.57
C ASN A 29 3.16 -10.99 6.98
N TYR A 30 4.31 -10.84 6.34
CA TYR A 30 5.18 -9.69 6.47
C TYR A 30 5.74 -9.29 5.09
N GLY A 31 5.57 -8.03 4.72
CA GLY A 31 6.02 -7.52 3.42
C GLY A 31 5.27 -8.12 2.23
N GLY A 32 4.09 -8.68 2.46
CA GLY A 32 3.24 -9.19 1.40
C GLY A 32 2.60 -8.07 0.60
N SER A 33 2.25 -8.42 -0.63
CA SER A 33 1.51 -7.55 -1.55
C SER A 33 0.01 -7.82 -1.41
N HIS A 34 -0.82 -6.90 -1.87
CA HIS A 34 -2.27 -7.04 -1.79
C HIS A 34 -2.94 -6.53 -3.06
N ILE A 35 -4.09 -7.09 -3.37
CA ILE A 35 -4.96 -6.69 -4.47
C ILE A 35 -6.41 -6.57 -3.98
N GLY A 36 -7.23 -5.80 -4.70
CA GLY A 36 -8.67 -5.77 -4.49
C GLY A 36 -9.15 -4.75 -3.48
N THR A 37 -10.40 -4.91 -3.08
CA THR A 37 -11.18 -3.97 -2.27
C THR A 37 -11.40 -4.48 -0.85
N ALA A 38 -12.06 -3.68 -0.01
CA ALA A 38 -12.38 -4.04 1.37
C ALA A 38 -13.27 -5.28 1.53
N THR A 39 -14.07 -5.60 0.52
CA THR A 39 -15.01 -6.73 0.54
C THR A 39 -14.60 -7.87 -0.38
N ALA A 40 -13.68 -7.62 -1.29
CA ALA A 40 -13.19 -8.58 -2.26
C ALA A 40 -11.70 -8.31 -2.53
N GLY A 41 -10.85 -8.83 -1.68
CA GLY A 41 -9.41 -8.60 -1.74
C GLY A 41 -8.60 -9.87 -1.62
N GLY A 42 -7.32 -9.77 -1.93
CA GLY A 42 -6.37 -10.84 -1.80
C GLY A 42 -5.04 -10.36 -1.23
N VAL A 43 -4.34 -11.25 -0.57
CA VAL A 43 -3.03 -10.99 0.00
C VAL A 43 -2.05 -12.10 -0.36
N ILE A 44 -0.87 -11.71 -0.80
CA ILE A 44 0.25 -12.64 -0.98
C ILE A 44 0.84 -12.92 0.41
N ILE A 45 0.80 -14.19 0.84
CA ILE A 45 1.23 -14.57 2.18
C ILE A 45 2.76 -14.70 2.33
N ALA A 46 3.21 -15.19 3.47
CA ALA A 46 4.61 -15.16 3.90
C ALA A 46 5.61 -15.89 2.99
N ASP A 47 5.17 -16.86 2.19
CA ASP A 47 5.99 -17.49 1.15
C ASP A 47 6.25 -16.56 -0.05
N ARG A 48 5.42 -15.48 -0.15
CA ARG A 48 5.52 -14.43 -1.17
C ARG A 48 5.19 -14.87 -2.59
N GLU A 49 4.58 -16.03 -2.73
CA GLU A 49 4.08 -16.59 -3.99
C GLU A 49 2.57 -16.86 -3.91
N THR A 50 2.10 -17.42 -2.80
CA THR A 50 0.71 -17.90 -2.68
C THR A 50 -0.23 -16.75 -2.36
N LEU A 51 -1.31 -16.66 -3.12
CA LEU A 51 -2.41 -15.74 -2.88
C LEU A 51 -3.44 -16.35 -1.92
N GLN A 52 -3.87 -15.57 -0.95
CA GLN A 52 -5.09 -15.85 -0.20
C GLN A 52 -6.14 -14.77 -0.49
N GLU A 53 -7.35 -15.20 -0.82
CA GLU A 53 -8.48 -14.33 -1.09
C GLU A 53 -9.45 -14.26 0.08
N TRP A 54 -9.94 -13.03 0.31
CA TRP A 54 -11.01 -12.77 1.26
C TRP A 54 -12.37 -12.89 0.59
N ASN A 55 -13.18 -13.81 1.07
CA ASN A 55 -14.54 -14.06 0.60
C ASN A 55 -15.55 -13.60 1.66
N GLY A 56 -15.59 -12.30 1.93
CA GLY A 56 -16.40 -11.78 3.02
C GLY A 56 -17.26 -10.59 2.67
N THR A 57 -18.22 -10.34 3.50
CA THR A 57 -19.01 -9.11 3.53
C THR A 57 -18.91 -8.48 4.91
N GLY A 58 -18.45 -7.24 4.98
CA GLY A 58 -18.19 -6.59 6.26
C GLY A 58 -17.15 -7.38 7.07
N THR A 59 -17.49 -7.70 8.32
CA THR A 59 -16.60 -8.40 9.26
C THR A 59 -16.71 -9.92 9.21
N THR A 60 -17.58 -10.45 8.39
CA THR A 60 -17.86 -11.90 8.30
C THR A 60 -17.34 -12.44 6.98
N GLY A 61 -16.51 -13.47 7.04
CA GLY A 61 -15.96 -14.10 5.85
C GLY A 61 -14.89 -15.12 6.18
N SER A 62 -14.27 -15.67 5.14
CA SER A 62 -13.20 -16.64 5.21
C SER A 62 -12.11 -16.34 4.17
N TRP A 63 -10.93 -16.86 4.42
CA TRP A 63 -9.83 -16.86 3.48
C TRP A 63 -9.79 -18.17 2.72
N SER A 64 -9.66 -18.12 1.40
CA SER A 64 -9.34 -19.26 0.54
C SER A 64 -7.92 -19.11 0.00
N THR A 65 -7.25 -20.23 -0.21
CA THR A 65 -5.95 -20.27 -0.87
C THR A 65 -6.18 -20.46 -2.35
N GLU A 66 -5.62 -19.55 -3.13
CA GLU A 66 -5.74 -19.55 -4.58
C GLU A 66 -4.39 -19.92 -5.24
N ASP A 67 -4.25 -19.64 -6.52
CA ASP A 67 -3.05 -19.95 -7.29
C ASP A 67 -1.82 -19.19 -6.78
N SER A 68 -0.65 -19.69 -7.15
CA SER A 68 0.65 -19.08 -6.81
C SER A 68 1.25 -18.39 -8.03
N MET A 69 1.94 -17.28 -7.78
CA MET A 69 2.79 -16.63 -8.78
C MET A 69 3.93 -17.54 -9.23
N SER A 70 4.54 -17.24 -10.36
CA SER A 70 5.69 -17.96 -10.91
C SER A 70 6.97 -17.75 -10.12
N GLY A 71 7.03 -16.71 -9.30
CA GLY A 71 8.19 -16.36 -8.47
C GLY A 71 7.82 -15.54 -7.24
N LYS A 72 8.78 -15.38 -6.35
CA LYS A 72 8.60 -14.62 -5.11
C LYS A 72 8.72 -13.12 -5.32
N HIS A 73 7.75 -12.38 -4.76
CA HIS A 73 7.64 -10.92 -4.84
C HIS A 73 7.51 -10.30 -3.45
N SER A 74 8.61 -10.09 -2.76
CA SER A 74 8.59 -9.40 -1.45
C SER A 74 8.68 -7.90 -1.61
N ALA A 75 7.85 -7.17 -0.89
CA ALA A 75 7.79 -5.72 -0.96
C ALA A 75 7.60 -5.21 -2.41
N ALA A 76 6.72 -5.87 -3.14
CA ALA A 76 6.37 -5.57 -4.52
C ALA A 76 5.32 -4.45 -4.60
N VAL A 77 5.24 -3.86 -5.78
CA VAL A 77 4.11 -3.04 -6.20
C VAL A 77 2.91 -3.93 -6.45
N SER A 78 1.73 -3.52 -6.04
CA SER A 78 0.50 -4.28 -6.28
C SER A 78 -0.73 -3.39 -6.34
N GLY A 79 -1.75 -3.85 -7.02
CA GLY A 79 -3.02 -3.15 -7.15
C GLY A 79 -4.02 -3.90 -8.02
N GLY A 80 -5.08 -3.20 -8.42
CA GLY A 80 -6.18 -3.79 -9.18
C GLY A 80 -7.27 -4.38 -8.29
N THR A 81 -8.09 -5.25 -8.86
CA THR A 81 -9.21 -5.90 -8.16
C THR A 81 -8.90 -7.37 -7.87
N GLN A 82 -9.76 -8.02 -7.08
CA GLN A 82 -9.65 -9.45 -6.79
C GLN A 82 -9.70 -10.33 -8.05
N THR A 83 -10.36 -9.89 -9.10
CA THR A 83 -10.49 -10.62 -10.36
C THR A 83 -9.68 -10.02 -11.51
N ALA A 84 -8.89 -8.99 -11.26
CA ALA A 84 -8.00 -8.35 -12.22
C ALA A 84 -6.91 -7.59 -11.44
N GLY A 85 -5.96 -8.34 -10.88
CA GLY A 85 -4.89 -7.85 -10.03
C GLY A 85 -3.54 -7.80 -10.73
N VAL A 86 -2.62 -7.03 -10.20
CA VAL A 86 -1.21 -6.93 -10.63
C VAL A 86 -0.30 -7.00 -9.44
N VAL A 87 0.79 -7.76 -9.59
CA VAL A 87 1.94 -7.76 -8.67
C VAL A 87 3.20 -7.59 -9.51
N ALA A 88 4.06 -6.63 -9.17
CA ALA A 88 5.24 -6.32 -9.98
C ALA A 88 6.47 -5.96 -9.13
N GLY A 89 7.63 -6.38 -9.59
CA GLY A 89 8.90 -6.07 -8.95
C GLY A 89 9.07 -6.72 -7.58
N GLY A 90 9.82 -6.07 -6.70
CA GLY A 90 10.10 -6.56 -5.37
C GLY A 90 11.35 -7.45 -5.30
N TYR A 91 11.53 -8.15 -4.18
CA TYR A 91 12.67 -9.01 -3.92
C TYR A 91 12.30 -10.48 -4.07
N ASN A 92 13.05 -11.18 -4.92
CA ASN A 92 12.95 -12.63 -5.06
C ASN A 92 14.01 -13.31 -4.18
N SER A 93 13.56 -13.95 -3.10
CA SER A 93 14.45 -14.58 -2.13
C SER A 93 15.15 -15.83 -2.66
N ASP A 94 14.60 -16.51 -3.67
CA ASP A 94 15.21 -17.70 -4.26
C ASP A 94 16.36 -17.33 -5.19
N ALA A 95 16.22 -16.24 -5.91
CA ALA A 95 17.27 -15.65 -6.72
C ALA A 95 18.26 -14.79 -5.92
N SER A 96 17.93 -14.44 -4.66
CA SER A 96 18.66 -13.46 -3.83
C SER A 96 18.86 -12.12 -4.54
N ALA A 97 17.87 -11.69 -5.31
CA ALA A 97 17.91 -10.49 -6.14
C ALA A 97 16.53 -9.82 -6.20
N GLY A 98 16.50 -8.58 -6.62
CA GLY A 98 15.24 -7.99 -7.04
C GLY A 98 14.80 -8.54 -8.39
N THR A 99 13.52 -8.39 -8.66
CA THR A 99 12.90 -8.80 -9.92
C THR A 99 12.19 -7.62 -10.57
N ASP A 100 12.11 -7.63 -11.89
CA ASP A 100 11.35 -6.70 -12.73
C ASP A 100 10.06 -7.35 -13.28
N VAL A 101 9.84 -8.60 -12.93
CA VAL A 101 8.70 -9.39 -13.42
C VAL A 101 7.39 -8.78 -12.93
N THR A 102 6.43 -8.72 -13.83
CA THR A 102 5.04 -8.38 -13.55
C THR A 102 4.19 -9.61 -13.76
N GLU A 103 3.31 -9.87 -12.82
CA GLU A 103 2.32 -10.95 -12.91
C GLU A 103 0.91 -10.38 -12.76
N GLU A 104 0.01 -10.80 -13.64
CA GLU A 104 -1.40 -10.46 -13.63
C GLU A 104 -2.23 -11.61 -13.10
N TYR A 105 -3.20 -11.28 -12.27
CA TYR A 105 -4.18 -12.22 -11.71
C TYR A 105 -5.55 -11.99 -12.34
N ASP A 106 -6.19 -13.07 -12.83
CA ASP A 106 -7.49 -13.03 -13.52
C ASP A 106 -8.69 -13.45 -12.64
N GLY A 107 -8.46 -13.66 -11.34
CA GLY A 107 -9.44 -14.18 -10.40
C GLY A 107 -9.35 -15.70 -10.21
N SER A 108 -8.41 -16.37 -10.87
CA SER A 108 -8.19 -17.81 -10.74
C SER A 108 -6.72 -18.22 -10.90
N SER A 109 -5.94 -17.49 -11.68
CA SER A 109 -4.54 -17.84 -11.97
C SER A 109 -3.70 -16.61 -12.25
N PHE A 110 -2.38 -16.76 -12.06
CA PHE A 110 -1.38 -15.75 -12.42
C PHE A 110 -0.80 -16.04 -13.82
N SER A 111 -0.49 -14.95 -14.52
CA SER A 111 0.22 -15.00 -15.81
C SER A 111 1.24 -13.87 -15.88
N THR A 112 2.41 -14.14 -16.47
CA THR A 112 3.46 -13.14 -16.65
C THR A 112 3.04 -12.10 -17.68
N ALA A 113 3.27 -10.83 -17.37
CA ALA A 113 3.01 -9.68 -18.23
C ALA A 113 4.31 -8.91 -18.54
N GLY A 114 4.20 -7.69 -19.09
CA GLY A 114 5.37 -6.87 -19.44
C GLY A 114 6.18 -6.46 -18.21
N SER A 115 7.50 -6.70 -18.23
CA SER A 115 8.41 -6.34 -17.14
C SER A 115 8.53 -4.83 -16.94
N MET A 116 8.83 -4.42 -15.71
CA MET A 116 9.19 -3.06 -15.37
C MET A 116 10.57 -2.70 -15.96
N ASP A 117 10.75 -1.44 -16.35
CA ASP A 117 12.08 -0.89 -16.71
C ASP A 117 12.84 -0.36 -15.47
N MET A 118 12.12 -0.08 -14.39
CA MET A 118 12.75 0.30 -13.10
C MET A 118 13.81 -0.71 -12.75
N VAL A 119 14.98 -0.22 -12.37
CA VAL A 119 16.20 -1.01 -12.15
C VAL A 119 15.88 -2.31 -11.42
N SER A 120 16.16 -3.43 -12.06
CA SER A 120 15.94 -4.77 -11.52
C SER A 120 16.55 -4.86 -10.12
N GLY A 121 15.74 -5.21 -9.14
CA GLY A 121 16.18 -5.23 -7.76
C GLY A 121 15.59 -4.13 -6.88
N THR A 122 14.61 -3.41 -7.35
CA THR A 122 13.92 -2.42 -6.55
C THR A 122 13.06 -3.10 -5.49
N THR A 123 13.48 -2.94 -4.24
CA THR A 123 12.70 -3.40 -3.09
C THR A 123 12.03 -2.22 -2.41
N GLY A 124 10.82 -2.42 -1.91
CA GLY A 124 10.10 -1.36 -1.21
C GLY A 124 9.69 -0.20 -2.10
N ALA A 125 9.54 -0.42 -3.41
CA ALA A 125 8.85 0.52 -4.27
C ALA A 125 7.42 0.72 -3.77
N SER A 126 6.96 1.93 -3.85
CA SER A 126 5.57 2.27 -3.59
C SER A 126 4.78 2.03 -4.86
N GLY A 127 3.60 1.49 -4.71
CA GLY A 127 2.76 1.33 -5.87
C GLY A 127 1.31 1.08 -5.47
N GLY A 128 0.43 1.36 -6.39
CA GLY A 128 -0.99 1.19 -6.18
C GLY A 128 -1.76 1.48 -7.44
N GLY A 129 -3.03 1.32 -7.33
CA GLY A 129 -4.03 1.50 -8.39
C GLY A 129 -5.18 0.56 -8.13
N ASN A 130 -6.35 0.96 -8.47
CA ASN A 130 -7.57 0.17 -8.27
C ASN A 130 -8.05 -0.52 -9.56
N ALA A 131 -7.30 -0.42 -10.64
CA ALA A 131 -7.55 -1.12 -11.88
C ALA A 131 -6.26 -1.72 -12.43
N GLN A 132 -6.32 -2.95 -12.94
CA GLN A 132 -5.20 -3.64 -13.57
C GLN A 132 -4.52 -2.81 -14.68
N THR A 133 -5.30 -1.97 -15.35
CA THR A 133 -4.84 -1.11 -16.45
C THR A 133 -4.32 0.26 -16.01
N ASN A 134 -4.20 0.50 -14.71
CA ASN A 134 -3.74 1.78 -14.18
C ASN A 134 -3.04 1.61 -12.84
N ILE A 135 -1.82 1.11 -12.88
CA ILE A 135 -0.95 0.91 -11.72
C ILE A 135 0.24 1.86 -11.83
N ILE A 136 0.59 2.48 -10.74
CA ILE A 136 1.82 3.26 -10.59
C ILE A 136 2.85 2.47 -9.79
N ALA A 137 4.10 2.60 -10.18
CA ALA A 137 5.26 2.19 -9.38
C ALA A 137 6.20 3.38 -9.22
N THR A 138 6.66 3.67 -8.02
CA THR A 138 7.54 4.81 -7.76
C THR A 138 8.48 4.57 -6.58
N GLY A 139 9.66 5.14 -6.63
CA GLY A 139 10.63 5.07 -5.54
C GLY A 139 11.17 3.66 -5.29
N GLY A 140 11.49 3.38 -4.05
CA GLY A 140 12.12 2.13 -3.64
C GLY A 140 13.63 2.24 -3.56
N SER A 141 14.30 1.11 -3.34
CA SER A 141 15.77 1.07 -3.26
C SER A 141 16.35 -0.11 -4.03
N THR A 142 17.51 0.08 -4.63
CA THR A 142 18.26 -1.01 -5.24
C THR A 142 18.87 -1.90 -4.16
N TYR A 143 18.94 -3.21 -4.40
CA TYR A 143 19.49 -4.15 -3.41
C TYR A 143 20.99 -4.41 -3.59
N SER A 144 21.52 -4.32 -4.81
CA SER A 144 22.92 -4.68 -5.11
C SER A 144 23.42 -3.93 -6.36
N PRO A 145 24.70 -3.56 -6.46
CA PRO A 145 25.80 -3.73 -5.49
C PRO A 145 25.83 -2.67 -4.37
N THR A 146 25.04 -1.62 -4.49
CA THR A 146 24.90 -0.54 -3.49
C THR A 146 23.42 -0.26 -3.29
N VAL A 147 22.99 -0.25 -2.05
CA VAL A 147 21.63 0.23 -1.69
C VAL A 147 21.54 1.71 -2.06
N ARG A 148 20.61 2.05 -2.91
CA ARG A 148 20.31 3.44 -3.30
C ARG A 148 18.82 3.61 -3.42
N ASP A 149 18.32 4.67 -2.85
CA ASP A 149 16.95 5.10 -3.11
C ASP A 149 16.85 5.62 -4.56
N ILE A 150 15.75 5.32 -5.19
CA ILE A 150 15.44 5.72 -6.56
C ILE A 150 14.18 6.56 -6.60
N ALA A 151 14.15 7.51 -7.52
CA ALA A 151 13.03 8.41 -7.72
C ALA A 151 12.19 8.06 -8.94
N SER A 152 12.60 7.06 -9.70
CA SER A 152 11.92 6.65 -10.93
C SER A 152 10.45 6.32 -10.69
N THR A 153 9.64 6.68 -11.65
CA THR A 153 8.20 6.39 -11.66
C THR A 153 7.82 5.75 -12.99
N GLU A 154 7.06 4.68 -12.94
CA GLU A 154 6.48 4.01 -14.10
C GLU A 154 4.97 3.81 -13.95
N LEU A 155 4.29 3.82 -15.08
CA LEU A 155 2.86 3.57 -15.19
C LEU A 155 2.60 2.30 -16.01
N TYR A 156 1.78 1.41 -15.47
CA TYR A 156 1.31 0.20 -16.14
C TYR A 156 -0.07 0.42 -16.77
N ASN A 157 -0.22 0.02 -18.03
CA ASN A 157 -1.44 0.23 -18.81
C ASN A 157 -2.26 -1.05 -19.04
N GLY A 158 -1.92 -2.15 -18.35
CA GLY A 158 -2.53 -3.46 -18.55
C GLY A 158 -1.76 -4.36 -19.52
N SER A 159 -0.59 -3.93 -20.03
CA SER A 159 0.28 -4.78 -20.86
C SER A 159 1.74 -4.38 -20.80
N THR A 160 2.04 -3.11 -20.63
CA THR A 160 3.41 -2.58 -20.61
C THR A 160 3.55 -1.48 -19.59
N TRP A 161 4.75 -1.33 -19.07
CA TRP A 161 5.18 -0.19 -18.27
C TRP A 161 5.72 0.93 -19.17
N SER A 162 5.61 2.15 -18.71
CA SER A 162 6.16 3.33 -19.36
C SER A 162 6.66 4.33 -18.35
N ASP A 163 7.82 4.94 -18.63
CA ASP A 163 8.40 5.97 -17.78
C ASP A 163 7.45 7.15 -17.58
N ALA A 164 7.47 7.69 -16.38
CA ALA A 164 6.81 8.93 -15.99
C ALA A 164 7.81 9.86 -15.30
N GLY A 165 7.36 11.03 -14.85
CA GLY A 165 8.23 11.97 -14.13
C GLY A 165 8.65 11.42 -12.77
N ASP A 166 9.93 11.55 -12.44
CA ASP A 166 10.51 11.11 -11.18
C ASP A 166 9.87 11.84 -9.99
N ASP A 167 9.72 11.15 -8.87
CA ASP A 167 9.34 11.80 -7.62
C ASP A 167 10.49 12.65 -7.04
N SER A 168 10.16 13.60 -6.17
CA SER A 168 11.18 14.54 -5.67
C SER A 168 12.08 13.94 -4.59
N ASN A 169 11.69 12.84 -3.97
CA ASN A 169 12.29 12.39 -2.72
C ASN A 169 12.91 10.98 -2.78
N GLY A 170 12.60 10.17 -3.79
CA GLY A 170 13.17 8.83 -3.96
C GLY A 170 12.99 7.95 -2.71
N LEU A 171 11.80 7.92 -2.11
CA LEU A 171 11.58 7.23 -0.84
C LEU A 171 11.31 5.75 -1.04
N SER A 172 11.90 4.92 -0.19
CA SER A 172 11.61 3.49 -0.11
C SER A 172 10.68 3.15 1.06
N GLY A 173 9.92 2.07 0.94
CA GLY A 173 8.96 1.64 1.95
C GLY A 173 7.82 2.62 2.17
N SER A 174 7.49 3.41 1.18
CA SER A 174 6.34 4.31 1.15
C SER A 174 5.06 3.53 0.87
N ALA A 175 3.90 4.17 1.06
CA ALA A 175 2.62 3.72 0.56
C ALA A 175 2.18 4.60 -0.62
N CYS A 176 1.40 4.03 -1.55
CA CYS A 176 0.86 4.79 -2.67
C CYS A 176 -0.55 4.30 -3.01
N VAL A 177 -1.45 5.22 -3.28
CA VAL A 177 -2.86 4.93 -3.60
C VAL A 177 -3.41 5.94 -4.59
N GLY A 178 -4.34 5.50 -5.40
CA GLY A 178 -5.05 6.37 -6.34
C GLY A 178 -5.84 5.59 -7.38
N THR A 179 -6.58 6.34 -8.20
CA THR A 179 -7.40 5.79 -9.29
C THR A 179 -6.96 6.34 -10.64
N THR A 180 -6.89 7.64 -10.77
CA THR A 180 -6.43 8.37 -11.95
C THR A 180 -5.15 9.12 -11.65
N ASN A 181 -5.12 9.81 -10.53
CA ASN A 181 -3.92 10.40 -9.96
C ASN A 181 -3.53 9.59 -8.71
N PHE A 182 -2.38 9.89 -8.12
CA PHE A 182 -1.90 9.06 -7.01
C PHE A 182 -1.33 9.91 -5.88
N VAL A 183 -1.48 9.42 -4.66
CA VAL A 183 -0.88 9.97 -3.45
C VAL A 183 0.18 9.02 -2.95
N LYS A 184 1.43 9.48 -2.88
CA LYS A 184 2.55 8.77 -2.25
C LYS A 184 2.72 9.29 -0.83
N ILE A 185 2.82 8.38 0.11
CA ILE A 185 2.73 8.68 1.54
C ILE A 185 3.99 8.22 2.25
N SER A 186 4.79 9.16 2.73
CA SER A 186 5.99 8.97 3.56
C SER A 186 7.00 7.93 3.02
N GLY A 187 7.86 7.40 3.86
CA GLY A 187 8.88 6.41 3.51
C GLY A 187 10.22 6.71 4.17
N SER A 188 11.28 6.07 3.70
CA SER A 188 12.63 6.34 4.18
C SER A 188 13.58 6.68 3.04
N PHE A 189 14.53 7.55 3.32
CA PHE A 189 15.63 7.90 2.47
C PHE A 189 16.95 7.49 3.13
N ASP A 190 17.84 6.82 2.42
CA ASP A 190 19.09 6.27 2.97
C ASP A 190 19.92 7.30 3.74
N ALA A 191 20.04 8.50 3.19
CA ALA A 191 20.85 9.56 3.78
C ALA A 191 20.17 10.33 4.92
N SER A 192 18.83 10.40 4.92
CA SER A 192 18.05 11.25 5.83
C SER A 192 17.15 10.46 6.79
N GLY A 193 17.10 9.14 6.64
CA GLY A 193 16.28 8.26 7.46
C GLY A 193 14.78 8.36 7.13
N ILE A 194 13.93 8.02 8.08
CA ILE A 194 12.48 7.99 7.90
C ILE A 194 11.93 9.40 7.76
N GLN A 195 11.03 9.60 6.79
CA GLN A 195 10.46 10.90 6.42
C GLN A 195 8.95 10.97 6.72
N GLU A 196 8.41 12.17 6.73
CA GLU A 196 6.98 12.49 6.76
C GLU A 196 6.45 13.01 5.41
N ALA A 197 7.31 13.15 4.41
CA ALA A 197 7.00 13.77 3.12
C ALA A 197 5.93 13.00 2.36
N CYS A 198 4.99 13.72 1.76
CA CYS A 198 3.95 13.18 0.90
C CYS A 198 3.93 13.94 -0.42
N GLU A 199 3.58 13.24 -1.49
CA GLU A 199 3.55 13.78 -2.84
C GLU A 199 2.29 13.34 -3.60
N TYR A 200 1.86 14.18 -4.52
CA TYR A 200 0.72 13.95 -5.39
C TYR A 200 1.18 13.85 -6.84
N PHE A 201 0.81 12.76 -7.51
CA PHE A 201 1.08 12.54 -8.92
C PHE A 201 -0.10 12.92 -9.78
N THR A 202 0.13 13.77 -10.76
CA THR A 202 -0.86 14.15 -11.76
C THR A 202 -0.59 13.41 -13.06
N SER A 203 -1.42 12.44 -13.39
CA SER A 203 -1.20 11.56 -14.56
C SER A 203 -1.24 12.29 -15.90
N SER A 204 -2.08 13.34 -16.02
CA SER A 204 -2.19 14.10 -17.28
C SER A 204 -0.92 14.89 -17.64
N THR A 205 -0.08 15.19 -16.66
CA THR A 205 1.19 15.90 -16.86
C THR A 205 2.41 15.03 -16.52
N THR A 206 2.18 13.82 -16.00
CA THR A 206 3.21 12.89 -15.52
C THR A 206 4.18 13.53 -14.53
N THR A 207 3.67 14.33 -13.60
CA THR A 207 4.48 15.10 -12.65
C THR A 207 4.06 14.90 -11.20
N TRP A 208 5.04 14.92 -10.31
CA TRP A 208 4.86 14.94 -8.87
C TRP A 208 4.85 16.37 -8.32
N SER A 209 4.09 16.58 -7.28
CA SER A 209 4.07 17.81 -6.50
C SER A 209 3.98 17.50 -5.01
N SER A 210 4.72 18.24 -4.19
CA SER A 210 4.65 18.09 -2.74
C SER A 210 3.28 18.49 -2.22
N ILE A 211 2.77 17.74 -1.26
CA ILE A 211 1.53 18.02 -0.52
C ILE A 211 1.83 18.12 0.97
N ALA A 212 0.81 18.30 1.81
CA ALA A 212 1.01 18.35 3.26
C ALA A 212 1.65 17.07 3.78
N ASN A 213 2.64 17.21 4.65
CA ASN A 213 3.32 16.07 5.27
C ASN A 213 2.43 15.38 6.31
N LEU A 214 2.69 14.10 6.56
CA LEU A 214 2.17 13.42 7.75
C LEU A 214 2.65 14.12 9.03
N SER A 215 1.89 13.95 10.11
CA SER A 215 2.31 14.42 11.45
C SER A 215 3.46 13.59 12.03
N ASN A 216 3.74 12.42 11.47
CA ASN A 216 4.77 11.50 11.95
C ASN A 216 5.64 11.00 10.81
N LYS A 217 6.91 10.77 11.11
CA LYS A 217 7.83 10.05 10.23
C LYS A 217 7.50 8.57 10.27
N THR A 218 7.24 7.98 9.11
CA THR A 218 6.91 6.56 9.01
C THR A 218 7.38 5.94 7.69
N ARG A 219 7.63 4.64 7.72
CA ARG A 219 7.84 3.77 6.56
C ARG A 219 7.15 2.43 6.78
N TYR A 220 6.97 1.65 5.74
CA TYR A 220 6.25 0.38 5.79
C TYR A 220 4.82 0.52 6.32
N ASN A 221 4.30 1.74 6.28
CA ASN A 221 2.88 2.01 6.39
C ASN A 221 2.16 1.48 5.14
N LYS A 222 0.87 1.30 5.25
CA LYS A 222 0.03 0.89 4.12
C LYS A 222 -1.13 1.86 3.97
N CYS A 223 -1.67 1.90 2.77
CA CYS A 223 -2.74 2.84 2.43
C CYS A 223 -3.85 2.16 1.65
N TRP A 224 -5.02 2.76 1.68
CA TRP A 224 -6.18 2.44 0.84
C TRP A 224 -6.97 3.72 0.57
N GLY A 225 -7.94 3.65 -0.34
CA GLY A 225 -8.73 4.80 -0.76
C GLY A 225 -8.43 5.20 -2.19
N ASP A 226 -8.51 6.48 -2.46
CA ASP A 226 -8.18 7.09 -3.73
C ASP A 226 -7.41 8.42 -3.53
N GLU A 227 -7.10 9.11 -4.62
CA GLU A 227 -6.34 10.38 -4.58
C GLU A 227 -7.08 11.54 -3.91
N THR A 228 -8.39 11.44 -3.72
CA THR A 228 -9.19 12.47 -3.04
C THR A 228 -9.39 12.17 -1.56
N ARG A 229 -9.32 10.88 -1.19
CA ARG A 229 -9.42 10.41 0.18
C ARG A 229 -8.57 9.17 0.38
N ALA A 230 -7.34 9.37 0.84
CA ALA A 230 -6.41 8.30 1.15
C ALA A 230 -6.32 8.08 2.66
N PHE A 231 -6.32 6.81 3.06
CA PHE A 231 -6.04 6.40 4.44
C PHE A 231 -4.66 5.77 4.50
N THR A 232 -3.95 6.00 5.59
CA THR A 232 -2.70 5.31 5.90
C THR A 232 -2.71 4.84 7.33
N CYS A 233 -2.18 3.66 7.59
CA CYS A 233 -2.14 3.07 8.93
C CYS A 233 -0.85 2.32 9.20
N GLY A 234 -0.48 2.28 10.48
CA GLY A 234 0.66 1.55 10.98
C GLY A 234 1.99 2.06 10.42
N GLY A 235 2.98 1.21 10.47
CA GLY A 235 4.31 1.49 9.95
C GLY A 235 5.36 1.45 11.06
N TYR A 236 6.60 1.65 10.64
CA TYR A 236 7.78 1.75 11.49
C TYR A 236 8.25 3.19 11.49
N GLY A 237 8.24 3.83 12.63
CA GLY A 237 8.48 5.24 12.76
C GLY A 237 9.55 5.57 13.79
N ARG A 238 9.89 6.85 13.78
CA ARG A 238 10.75 7.46 14.79
C ARG A 238 9.89 8.36 15.66
N ASP A 239 9.88 8.11 16.95
CA ASP A 239 9.28 9.03 17.90
C ASP A 239 10.24 10.17 18.18
N ASP A 240 9.97 11.34 17.61
CA ASP A 240 10.79 12.56 17.82
C ASP A 240 10.51 13.27 19.16
N TYR A 241 9.71 12.66 20.05
CA TYR A 241 9.40 13.21 21.37
C TYR A 241 10.51 12.94 22.38
N GLY A 242 11.58 13.74 22.31
CA GLY A 242 12.66 13.76 23.31
C GLY A 242 13.81 12.75 23.03
N ALA A 243 14.90 12.90 23.78
CA ALA A 243 15.99 11.93 23.75
C ALA A 243 15.80 10.90 24.87
N PRO A 244 16.10 9.59 24.65
CA PRO A 244 16.67 9.01 23.45
C PRO A 244 15.65 8.76 22.32
N ILE A 245 16.13 8.73 21.08
CA ILE A 245 15.33 8.45 19.89
C ILE A 245 14.97 6.97 19.89
N TYR A 246 13.68 6.66 19.89
CA TYR A 246 13.18 5.31 19.74
C TYR A 246 12.58 5.10 18.35
N TYR A 247 12.89 3.97 17.77
CA TYR A 247 12.24 3.46 16.58
C TYR A 247 11.28 2.36 17.00
N SER A 248 10.03 2.46 16.59
CA SER A 248 9.02 1.46 16.92
C SER A 248 7.98 1.32 15.84
N TYR A 249 7.30 0.19 15.82
CA TYR A 249 6.04 0.08 15.09
C TYR A 249 4.98 0.90 15.81
N HIS A 250 4.09 1.52 15.05
CA HIS A 250 3.00 2.32 15.61
C HIS A 250 1.63 1.87 15.08
N ASP A 251 0.60 2.31 15.76
CA ASP A 251 -0.79 2.02 15.49
C ASP A 251 -1.54 3.19 14.84
N LYS A 252 -0.85 4.28 14.56
CA LYS A 252 -1.43 5.51 14.04
C LYS A 252 -2.08 5.29 12.68
N CYS A 253 -3.24 5.92 12.51
CA CYS A 253 -3.95 6.01 11.26
C CYS A 253 -4.26 7.47 10.95
N ASP A 254 -4.05 7.87 9.72
CA ASP A 254 -4.34 9.22 9.22
C ASP A 254 -5.15 9.13 7.93
N MET A 255 -5.97 10.14 7.69
CA MET A 255 -6.77 10.30 6.48
C MET A 255 -6.41 11.60 5.78
N TRP A 256 -6.11 11.48 4.50
CA TRP A 256 -5.93 12.60 3.57
C TRP A 256 -7.27 13.03 2.99
N THR A 257 -7.52 14.33 2.97
CA THR A 257 -8.62 14.94 2.22
C THR A 257 -8.16 16.24 1.61
N ASP A 258 -8.04 16.27 0.30
CA ASP A 258 -7.76 17.43 -0.57
C ASP A 258 -6.58 18.34 -0.23
N ASN A 259 -6.14 18.51 1.00
CA ASN A 259 -5.00 19.38 1.36
C ASN A 259 -4.45 19.13 2.77
N SER A 260 -4.98 18.18 3.51
CA SER A 260 -4.57 17.98 4.90
C SER A 260 -4.71 16.55 5.35
N TRP A 261 -3.93 16.19 6.36
CA TRP A 261 -4.04 14.93 7.08
C TRP A 261 -4.83 15.14 8.37
N ALA A 262 -5.71 14.21 8.68
CA ALA A 262 -6.47 14.17 9.93
C ALA A 262 -6.29 12.80 10.59
N SER A 263 -5.91 12.80 11.87
CA SER A 263 -5.74 11.56 12.63
C SER A 263 -7.06 10.81 12.79
N GLN A 264 -6.98 9.51 12.68
CA GLN A 264 -8.10 8.58 12.75
C GLN A 264 -7.95 7.64 13.95
N THR A 265 -8.95 6.81 14.20
CA THR A 265 -8.88 5.75 15.22
C THR A 265 -7.70 4.82 14.93
N ALA A 266 -6.82 4.68 15.91
CA ALA A 266 -5.63 3.85 15.81
C ALA A 266 -5.96 2.36 15.59
N LEU A 267 -5.03 1.64 14.99
CA LEU A 267 -5.09 0.18 14.90
C LEU A 267 -5.14 -0.44 16.31
N PRO A 268 -5.83 -1.56 16.49
CA PRO A 268 -5.84 -2.27 17.78
C PRO A 268 -4.47 -2.76 18.24
N VAL A 269 -3.53 -2.92 17.32
CA VAL A 269 -2.16 -3.36 17.59
C VAL A 269 -1.20 -2.59 16.69
N ALA A 270 -0.12 -2.07 17.25
CA ALA A 270 0.94 -1.40 16.49
C ALA A 270 1.68 -2.41 15.60
N HIS A 271 1.76 -2.17 14.30
CA HIS A 271 2.51 -3.01 13.36
C HIS A 271 2.78 -2.32 12.02
N GLY A 272 3.76 -2.82 11.30
CA GLY A 272 4.12 -2.39 9.96
C GLY A 272 4.30 -3.56 9.00
N GLY A 273 4.50 -3.28 7.73
CA GLY A 273 4.61 -4.32 6.70
C GLY A 273 3.30 -5.06 6.45
N LEU A 274 2.18 -4.40 6.67
CA LEU A 274 0.83 -4.94 6.54
C LEU A 274 0.49 -5.35 5.10
N GLY A 275 -0.40 -6.33 4.97
CA GLY A 275 -1.28 -6.41 3.80
C GLY A 275 -2.46 -5.46 4.04
N VAL A 276 -2.79 -4.64 3.10
CA VAL A 276 -3.91 -3.70 3.20
C VAL A 276 -4.67 -3.67 1.88
N GLY A 277 -5.97 -3.73 1.97
CA GLY A 277 -6.88 -3.53 0.85
C GLY A 277 -8.00 -2.61 1.25
N GLY A 278 -8.59 -1.95 0.29
CA GLY A 278 -9.75 -1.11 0.52
C GLY A 278 -9.96 -0.13 -0.61
N SER A 279 -11.18 0.38 -0.64
CA SER A 279 -11.71 1.27 -1.66
C SER A 279 -12.04 0.60 -2.99
N ASP A 280 -13.28 0.63 -3.30
CA ASP A 280 -13.86 0.27 -4.61
C ASP A 280 -13.96 1.50 -5.55
N GLY A 281 -13.13 2.52 -5.32
CA GLY A 281 -13.03 3.71 -6.18
C GLY A 281 -14.32 4.52 -6.28
N GLY A 282 -15.16 4.47 -5.27
CA GLY A 282 -16.47 5.06 -5.34
C GLY A 282 -17.01 5.60 -4.01
N THR A 283 -18.19 5.16 -3.64
CA THR A 283 -18.95 5.72 -2.51
C THR A 283 -18.51 5.23 -1.12
N ASN A 284 -17.63 4.24 -1.03
CA ASN A 284 -17.22 3.60 0.24
C ASN A 284 -15.71 3.76 0.56
N VAL A 285 -15.16 4.92 0.27
CA VAL A 285 -13.74 5.22 0.55
C VAL A 285 -13.30 5.07 2.00
N GLY A 286 -14.20 4.90 2.94
CA GLY A 286 -13.88 4.67 4.35
C GLY A 286 -13.72 3.21 4.75
N GLY A 287 -14.06 2.26 3.88
CA GLY A 287 -13.90 0.83 4.15
C GLY A 287 -12.50 0.36 3.77
N GLY A 288 -11.85 -0.36 4.66
CA GLY A 288 -10.54 -0.94 4.40
C GLY A 288 -10.28 -2.13 5.32
N TRP A 289 -9.22 -2.85 5.07
CA TRP A 289 -8.78 -3.95 5.93
C TRP A 289 -7.27 -3.99 6.06
N THR A 290 -6.80 -4.52 7.15
CA THR A 290 -5.39 -4.79 7.39
C THR A 290 -5.21 -6.24 7.82
N THR A 291 -4.14 -6.87 7.37
CA THR A 291 -3.83 -8.25 7.75
C THR A 291 -2.33 -8.47 7.85
N GLY A 292 -1.92 -9.30 8.80
CA GLY A 292 -0.53 -9.64 9.00
C GLY A 292 0.31 -8.51 9.60
N GLY A 293 1.57 -8.43 9.17
CA GLY A 293 2.54 -7.44 9.61
C GLY A 293 3.47 -7.92 10.71
N ASP A 294 4.30 -7.01 11.19
CA ASP A 294 5.27 -7.25 12.26
C ASP A 294 5.04 -6.24 13.38
N SER A 295 4.92 -6.72 14.61
CA SER A 295 4.67 -5.87 15.79
C SER A 295 5.93 -5.47 16.53
N GLY A 296 7.09 -6.09 16.25
CA GLY A 296 8.38 -5.71 16.84
C GLY A 296 8.43 -5.68 18.38
N GLN A 297 7.62 -6.48 19.06
CA GLN A 297 7.62 -6.54 20.50
C GLN A 297 8.89 -7.25 21.01
N GLY A 298 9.86 -6.44 21.48
CA GLY A 298 11.14 -6.94 21.96
C GLY A 298 12.13 -7.28 20.82
N ASN A 299 13.12 -8.13 21.13
CA ASN A 299 14.14 -8.57 20.15
C ASN A 299 13.65 -9.69 19.20
N SER A 300 12.37 -9.95 19.16
CA SER A 300 11.76 -10.97 18.30
C SER A 300 10.70 -10.34 17.43
N TYR A 301 10.86 -10.45 16.13
CA TYR A 301 9.84 -10.08 15.17
C TYR A 301 8.67 -11.06 15.29
N THR A 302 7.49 -10.54 15.61
CA THR A 302 6.27 -11.35 15.71
C THR A 302 5.44 -11.13 14.46
N HIS A 303 5.50 -12.08 13.56
CA HIS A 303 4.63 -12.08 12.38
C HIS A 303 3.19 -12.34 12.81
N LEU A 304 2.29 -11.47 12.40
CA LEU A 304 0.89 -11.50 12.79
C LEU A 304 0.04 -12.16 11.69
N THR A 305 -0.99 -12.86 12.12
CA THR A 305 -2.06 -13.39 11.26
C THR A 305 -3.37 -12.63 11.45
N SER A 306 -3.34 -11.53 12.20
CA SER A 306 -4.53 -10.72 12.49
C SER A 306 -5.12 -10.11 11.23
N HIS A 307 -6.44 -10.04 11.20
CA HIS A 307 -7.20 -9.36 10.18
C HIS A 307 -8.19 -8.41 10.85
N TYR A 308 -8.13 -7.14 10.47
CA TYR A 308 -9.04 -6.11 10.97
C TYR A 308 -9.71 -5.42 9.80
N ILE A 309 -10.97 -5.14 9.95
CA ILE A 309 -11.76 -4.39 8.98
C ILE A 309 -12.05 -3.00 9.54
N ALA A 310 -11.72 -1.98 8.76
CA ALA A 310 -12.11 -0.61 9.02
C ALA A 310 -13.49 -0.34 8.41
N VAL A 311 -14.38 0.22 9.18
CA VAL A 311 -15.69 0.67 8.71
C VAL A 311 -15.78 2.17 8.96
N ALA A 312 -16.06 2.93 7.91
CA ALA A 312 -16.41 4.33 8.04
C ALA A 312 -17.80 4.44 8.66
N SER A 313 -17.96 5.26 9.65
CA SER A 313 -19.21 5.51 10.36
C SER A 313 -19.67 6.96 10.22
#